data_7d80c8cb171d7f40486eebd296a3a979
#
_entry.id   7d80c8cb171d7f40486eebd296a3a979
#
_cell.length_a   1.000
_cell.length_b   1.000
_cell.length_c   1.000
_cell.angle_alpha   90.00
_cell.angle_beta   90.00
_cell.angle_gamma   90.00
#
_symmetry.space_group_name_H-M   'P 1'
#
loop_
_entity.id
_entity.type
_entity.pdbx_description
1 polymer ?
#
loop_
_entity_poly.entity_id
_entity_poly.type
_entity_poly.pdbx_seq_one_letter_code
_entity_poly.pdbx_strand_id
1 'polypeptide(L)'
;MVALAQTPPSADRLRLIDEALAQAWADQVRHDDRLRALAVEVRFDRGVAHLNGEVAEPGELRLVRDLVGRLAGVYGVWCRVGVGGREPVVVDLGCGPTKQWSGNLGLDIYPAPGVNAVADLSGSLPLADNSVDVLFAVHILEHLIDFLPLVDECHRVLRPGGVLHVMSPWWGHVNAVADPTHVRLMDVQTFKGICQLRPPGTPRWYPLHAGCDGASIFADLTPLPPDADPAPPTHLARFFD
;
A
#
# COMPACT_ATOMS: atom_id res chain seq x y z
N MET A 1 29.24 8.43 2.91
CA MET A 1 29.00 7.79 1.62
C MET A 1 27.85 8.57 0.97
N VAL A 2 28.14 9.32 -0.10
CA VAL A 2 27.08 10.07 -0.81
C VAL A 2 26.24 9.02 -1.52
N ALA A 3 24.99 8.83 -1.10
CA ALA A 3 24.04 8.03 -1.85
C ALA A 3 23.91 8.70 -3.23
N LEU A 4 24.33 8.00 -4.28
CA LEU A 4 24.08 8.44 -5.64
C LEU A 4 22.57 8.55 -5.77
N ALA A 5 22.06 9.75 -6.06
CA ALA A 5 20.65 9.97 -6.34
C ALA A 5 20.25 8.97 -7.44
N GLN A 6 19.41 8.01 -7.11
CA GLN A 6 18.92 7.05 -8.09
C GLN A 6 18.02 7.83 -9.05
N THR A 7 18.43 7.89 -10.31
CA THR A 7 17.57 8.48 -11.35
C THR A 7 16.36 7.55 -11.50
N PRO A 8 15.13 8.07 -11.39
CA PRO A 8 13.95 7.25 -11.58
C PRO A 8 13.98 6.60 -12.97
N PRO A 9 13.47 5.39 -13.13
CA PRO A 9 13.48 4.71 -14.41
C PRO A 9 12.64 5.48 -15.43
N SER A 10 13.12 5.52 -16.68
CA SER A 10 12.34 6.10 -17.79
C SER A 10 11.04 5.31 -18.02
N ALA A 11 10.05 5.95 -18.67
CA ALA A 11 8.79 5.31 -19.01
C ALA A 11 8.98 4.00 -19.80
N ASP A 12 9.94 3.97 -20.73
CA ASP A 12 10.28 2.75 -21.48
C ASP A 12 10.85 1.65 -20.58
N ARG A 13 11.70 2.01 -19.62
CA ARG A 13 12.25 1.06 -18.67
C ARG A 13 11.18 0.50 -17.75
N LEU A 14 10.24 1.34 -17.28
CA LEU A 14 9.10 0.88 -16.48
C LEU A 14 8.22 -0.09 -17.26
N ARG A 15 7.91 0.21 -18.52
CA ARG A 15 7.15 -0.70 -19.38
C ARG A 15 7.85 -2.06 -19.55
N LEU A 16 9.16 -2.08 -19.76
CA LEU A 16 9.93 -3.33 -19.87
C LEU A 16 9.93 -4.10 -18.54
N ILE A 17 9.97 -3.42 -17.39
CA ILE A 17 9.84 -4.05 -16.09
C ILE A 17 8.46 -4.71 -15.97
N ASP A 18 7.39 -4.01 -16.30
CA ASP A 18 6.02 -4.53 -16.22
C ASP A 18 5.81 -5.75 -17.14
N GLU A 19 6.34 -5.71 -18.37
CA GLU A 19 6.32 -6.85 -19.29
C GLU A 19 7.08 -8.06 -18.72
N ALA A 20 8.26 -7.85 -18.14
CA ALA A 20 9.03 -8.91 -17.51
C ALA A 20 8.34 -9.49 -16.26
N LEU A 21 7.73 -8.64 -15.43
CA LEU A 21 6.93 -9.06 -14.29
C LEU A 21 5.71 -9.87 -14.70
N ALA A 22 4.99 -9.43 -15.74
CA ALA A 22 3.83 -10.16 -16.29
C ALA A 22 4.24 -11.55 -16.80
N GLN A 23 5.37 -11.65 -17.49
CA GLN A 23 5.88 -12.93 -17.96
C GLN A 23 6.30 -13.84 -16.80
N ALA A 24 7.03 -13.31 -15.80
CA ALA A 24 7.46 -14.07 -14.63
C ALA A 24 6.26 -14.59 -13.82
N TRP A 25 5.22 -13.75 -13.66
CA TRP A 25 3.98 -14.16 -13.02
C TRP A 25 3.25 -15.26 -13.81
N ALA A 26 3.11 -15.10 -15.11
CA ALA A 26 2.47 -16.08 -15.98
C ALA A 26 3.20 -17.44 -15.92
N ASP A 27 4.53 -17.42 -15.88
CA ASP A 27 5.34 -18.64 -15.71
C ASP A 27 5.12 -19.29 -14.34
N GLN A 28 5.02 -18.49 -13.27
CA GLN A 28 4.74 -19.00 -11.93
C GLN A 28 3.36 -19.64 -11.84
N VAL A 29 2.32 -18.98 -12.38
CA VAL A 29 0.96 -19.54 -12.45
C VAL A 29 0.93 -20.84 -13.23
N ARG A 30 1.68 -20.94 -14.33
CA ARG A 30 1.74 -22.14 -15.17
C ARG A 30 2.29 -23.35 -14.40
N HIS A 31 3.21 -23.13 -13.47
CA HIS A 31 3.92 -24.19 -12.75
C HIS A 31 3.39 -24.44 -11.33
N ASP A 32 2.41 -23.67 -10.85
CA ASP A 32 1.81 -23.85 -9.52
C ASP A 32 0.29 -24.09 -9.64
N ASP A 33 -0.13 -25.33 -9.37
CA ASP A 33 -1.54 -25.75 -9.44
C ASP A 33 -2.44 -24.95 -8.51
N ARG A 34 -1.91 -24.51 -7.38
CA ARG A 34 -2.66 -23.69 -6.41
C ARG A 34 -3.05 -22.35 -7.02
N LEU A 35 -2.15 -21.72 -7.79
CA LEU A 35 -2.40 -20.45 -8.45
C LEU A 35 -3.33 -20.58 -9.64
N ARG A 36 -3.20 -21.67 -10.41
CA ARG A 36 -4.07 -21.91 -11.59
C ARG A 36 -5.54 -22.06 -11.23
N ALA A 37 -5.84 -22.49 -10.03
CA ALA A 37 -7.20 -22.67 -9.56
C ALA A 37 -7.87 -21.35 -9.09
N LEU A 38 -7.09 -20.28 -8.91
CA LEU A 38 -7.59 -19.01 -8.36
C LEU A 38 -8.11 -18.08 -9.45
N ALA A 39 -9.25 -17.43 -9.17
CA ALA A 39 -9.84 -16.42 -10.02
C ALA A 39 -9.29 -15.02 -9.69
N VAL A 40 -7.96 -14.89 -9.70
CA VAL A 40 -7.26 -13.62 -9.43
C VAL A 40 -6.48 -13.19 -10.66
N GLU A 41 -6.80 -12.00 -11.16
CA GLU A 41 -6.04 -11.32 -12.19
C GLU A 41 -4.96 -10.46 -11.54
N VAL A 42 -3.73 -10.55 -12.05
CA VAL A 42 -2.61 -9.71 -11.63
C VAL A 42 -2.11 -8.92 -12.84
N ARG A 43 -2.14 -7.60 -12.71
CA ARG A 43 -1.58 -6.67 -13.70
C ARG A 43 -0.46 -5.87 -13.06
N PHE A 44 0.51 -5.46 -13.86
CA PHE A 44 1.61 -4.62 -13.41
C PHE A 44 1.53 -3.26 -14.11
N ASP A 45 1.68 -2.21 -13.31
CA ASP A 45 1.79 -0.84 -13.78
C ASP A 45 2.88 -0.13 -12.98
N ARG A 46 3.98 0.24 -13.68
CA ARG A 46 5.15 0.92 -13.11
C ARG A 46 5.75 0.19 -11.91
N GLY A 47 5.76 -1.15 -11.97
CA GLY A 47 6.25 -2.01 -10.90
C GLY A 47 5.29 -2.20 -9.72
N VAL A 48 4.08 -1.66 -9.79
CA VAL A 48 3.02 -1.96 -8.83
C VAL A 48 2.17 -3.11 -9.35
N ALA A 49 2.00 -4.14 -8.55
CA ALA A 49 1.12 -5.25 -8.87
C ALA A 49 -0.32 -4.94 -8.43
N HIS A 50 -1.26 -4.94 -9.35
CA HIS A 50 -2.69 -4.75 -9.10
C HIS A 50 -3.41 -6.09 -9.14
N LEU A 51 -3.96 -6.51 -7.99
CA LEU A 51 -4.68 -7.75 -7.82
C LEU A 51 -6.18 -7.49 -7.82
N ASN A 52 -6.91 -8.16 -8.71
CA ASN A 52 -8.37 -8.10 -8.79
C ASN A 52 -8.94 -9.51 -8.91
N GLY A 53 -10.19 -9.68 -8.53
CA GLY A 53 -10.90 -10.96 -8.63
C GLY A 53 -11.47 -11.43 -7.32
N GLU A 54 -11.54 -12.73 -7.14
CA GLU A 54 -12.16 -13.35 -5.97
C GLU A 54 -11.40 -14.62 -5.57
N VAL A 55 -11.35 -14.87 -4.27
CA VAL A 55 -10.85 -16.11 -3.66
C VAL A 55 -11.84 -16.65 -2.64
N ALA A 56 -11.83 -17.95 -2.41
CA ALA A 56 -12.70 -18.58 -1.43
C ALA A 56 -12.24 -18.29 0.01
N GLU A 57 -10.93 -18.30 0.24
CA GLU A 57 -10.35 -18.25 1.58
C GLU A 57 -9.27 -17.16 1.71
N PRO A 58 -9.13 -16.53 2.90
CA PRO A 58 -8.08 -15.53 3.15
C PRO A 58 -6.65 -16.05 2.92
N GLY A 59 -6.44 -17.37 3.07
CA GLY A 59 -5.15 -18.03 2.83
C GLY A 59 -4.71 -17.96 1.38
N GLU A 60 -5.65 -18.07 0.45
CA GLU A 60 -5.41 -17.97 -0.99
C GLU A 60 -4.95 -16.55 -1.38
N LEU A 61 -5.61 -15.53 -0.82
CA LEU A 61 -5.21 -14.14 -1.04
C LEU A 61 -3.79 -13.89 -0.50
N ARG A 62 -3.48 -14.39 0.70
CA ARG A 62 -2.11 -14.29 1.25
C ARG A 62 -1.09 -14.96 0.34
N LEU A 63 -1.38 -16.15 -0.18
CA LEU A 63 -0.50 -16.86 -1.10
C LEU A 63 -0.18 -16.02 -2.35
N VAL A 64 -1.20 -15.47 -3.01
CA VAL A 64 -1.02 -14.65 -4.21
C VAL A 64 -0.18 -13.41 -3.89
N ARG A 65 -0.53 -12.67 -2.83
CA ARG A 65 0.21 -11.47 -2.41
C ARG A 65 1.67 -11.75 -2.11
N ASP A 66 1.93 -12.82 -1.36
CA ASP A 66 3.29 -13.21 -0.97
C ASP A 66 4.14 -13.60 -2.18
N LEU A 67 3.58 -14.31 -3.14
CA LEU A 67 4.29 -14.74 -4.32
C LEU A 67 4.55 -13.58 -5.29
N VAL A 68 3.55 -12.73 -5.53
CA VAL A 68 3.71 -11.53 -6.36
C VAL A 68 4.72 -10.57 -5.74
N GLY A 69 4.63 -10.31 -4.43
CA GLY A 69 5.55 -9.42 -3.72
C GLY A 69 7.01 -9.92 -3.65
N ARG A 70 7.27 -11.18 -4.07
CA ARG A 70 8.64 -11.72 -4.18
C ARG A 70 9.25 -11.55 -5.56
N LEU A 71 8.48 -11.12 -6.55
CA LEU A 71 9.01 -10.86 -7.87
C LEU A 71 9.95 -9.65 -7.82
N ALA A 72 11.16 -9.81 -8.32
CA ALA A 72 12.14 -8.72 -8.37
C ALA A 72 11.65 -7.59 -9.28
N GLY A 73 11.55 -6.38 -8.75
CA GLY A 73 11.02 -5.21 -9.47
C GLY A 73 9.58 -4.85 -9.09
N VAL A 74 8.93 -5.61 -8.20
CA VAL A 74 7.66 -5.19 -7.58
C VAL A 74 7.95 -4.22 -6.43
N TYR A 75 7.34 -3.04 -6.49
CA TYR A 75 7.48 -1.98 -5.48
C TYR A 75 6.29 -1.92 -4.51
N GLY A 76 5.10 -2.35 -4.95
CA GLY A 76 3.89 -2.41 -4.13
C GLY A 76 2.93 -3.48 -4.63
N VAL A 77 2.08 -4.02 -3.74
CA VAL A 77 1.09 -5.05 -4.08
C VAL A 77 -0.30 -4.55 -3.68
N TRP A 78 -0.97 -3.86 -4.60
CA TRP A 78 -2.27 -3.25 -4.39
C TRP A 78 -3.40 -4.23 -4.70
N CYS A 79 -4.26 -4.44 -3.72
CA CYS A 79 -5.20 -5.54 -3.73
C CYS A 79 -6.65 -5.05 -3.68
N ARG A 80 -7.47 -5.55 -4.60
CA ARG A 80 -8.93 -5.40 -4.61
C ARG A 80 -9.57 -6.75 -4.92
N VAL A 81 -9.29 -7.73 -4.08
CA VAL A 81 -9.77 -9.12 -4.25
C VAL A 81 -10.84 -9.40 -3.21
N GLY A 82 -12.00 -9.88 -3.67
CA GLY A 82 -13.06 -10.39 -2.82
C GLY A 82 -12.67 -11.69 -2.14
N VAL A 83 -13.21 -11.95 -0.96
CA VAL A 83 -12.96 -13.17 -0.18
C VAL A 83 -14.28 -13.77 0.26
N GLY A 84 -14.50 -15.04 -0.08
CA GLY A 84 -15.70 -15.78 0.34
C GLY A 84 -17.01 -15.19 -0.19
N GLY A 85 -17.04 -14.71 -1.42
CA GLY A 85 -18.22 -14.10 -2.04
C GLY A 85 -18.52 -12.68 -1.59
N ARG A 86 -17.61 -12.04 -0.84
CA ARG A 86 -17.77 -10.67 -0.35
C ARG A 86 -16.82 -9.72 -1.06
N GLU A 87 -17.39 -8.71 -1.72
CA GLU A 87 -16.63 -7.59 -2.28
C GLU A 87 -15.89 -6.83 -1.18
N PRO A 88 -14.63 -6.42 -1.41
CA PRO A 88 -13.88 -5.64 -0.43
C PRO A 88 -14.42 -4.22 -0.33
N VAL A 89 -14.51 -3.70 0.89
CA VAL A 89 -14.73 -2.27 1.13
C VAL A 89 -13.39 -1.56 0.99
N VAL A 90 -13.27 -0.74 -0.06
CA VAL A 90 -12.04 -0.02 -0.39
C VAL A 90 -12.26 1.47 -0.28
N VAL A 91 -11.34 2.16 0.42
CA VAL A 91 -11.40 3.61 0.63
C VAL A 91 -10.12 4.28 0.17
N ASP A 92 -10.27 5.37 -0.59
CA ASP A 92 -9.19 6.26 -0.99
C ASP A 92 -9.20 7.49 -0.07
N LEU A 93 -8.13 7.69 0.67
CA LEU A 93 -7.91 8.84 1.53
C LEU A 93 -7.23 9.96 0.72
N GLY A 94 -7.79 11.18 0.78
CA GLY A 94 -7.32 12.31 -0.01
C GLY A 94 -7.41 12.05 -1.52
N CYS A 95 -8.54 11.48 -1.95
CA CYS A 95 -8.69 10.99 -3.32
C CYS A 95 -8.71 12.08 -4.39
N GLY A 96 -8.94 13.34 -4.01
CA GLY A 96 -9.15 14.41 -4.98
C GLY A 96 -10.23 14.07 -6.00
N PRO A 97 -10.09 14.52 -7.25
CA PRO A 97 -11.05 14.23 -8.32
C PRO A 97 -10.93 12.81 -8.88
N THR A 98 -9.83 12.08 -8.60
CA THR A 98 -9.53 10.78 -9.23
C THR A 98 -9.15 9.75 -8.18
N LYS A 99 -9.96 8.71 -8.04
CA LYS A 99 -9.71 7.56 -7.16
C LYS A 99 -8.78 6.53 -7.80
N GLN A 100 -8.13 5.71 -6.99
CA GLN A 100 -7.30 4.59 -7.49
C GLN A 100 -8.13 3.59 -8.31
N TRP A 101 -9.40 3.39 -7.92
CA TRP A 101 -10.42 2.73 -8.73
C TRP A 101 -11.74 3.49 -8.59
N SER A 102 -12.50 3.56 -9.66
CA SER A 102 -13.76 4.32 -9.70
C SER A 102 -14.81 3.86 -8.67
N GLY A 103 -14.78 2.56 -8.32
CA GLY A 103 -15.71 1.96 -7.35
C GLY A 103 -15.33 2.15 -5.87
N ASN A 104 -14.15 2.72 -5.56
CA ASN A 104 -13.75 2.97 -4.18
C ASN A 104 -14.59 4.09 -3.54
N LEU A 105 -14.65 4.09 -2.21
CA LEU A 105 -15.16 5.23 -1.45
C LEU A 105 -14.04 6.27 -1.34
N GLY A 106 -14.29 7.50 -1.81
CA GLY A 106 -13.32 8.60 -1.73
C GLY A 106 -13.59 9.51 -0.55
N LEU A 107 -12.58 9.78 0.26
CA LEU A 107 -12.58 10.81 1.30
C LEU A 107 -11.59 11.90 0.91
N ASP A 108 -11.99 13.17 1.07
CA ASP A 108 -11.10 14.32 0.84
C ASP A 108 -11.59 15.50 1.67
N ILE A 109 -10.71 16.47 1.95
CA ILE A 109 -11.07 17.70 2.65
C ILE A 109 -11.88 18.65 1.77
N TYR A 110 -11.75 18.54 0.44
CA TYR A 110 -12.48 19.37 -0.53
C TYR A 110 -13.45 18.52 -1.34
N PRO A 111 -14.66 19.05 -1.62
CA PRO A 111 -15.60 18.35 -2.50
C PRO A 111 -15.06 18.31 -3.94
N ALA A 112 -15.07 17.13 -4.55
CA ALA A 112 -14.68 16.89 -5.94
C ALA A 112 -15.48 15.72 -6.52
N PRO A 113 -15.50 15.49 -7.85
CA PRO A 113 -16.26 14.39 -8.46
C PRO A 113 -15.93 12.99 -7.93
N GLY A 114 -14.68 12.75 -7.46
CA GLY A 114 -14.26 11.48 -6.86
C GLY A 114 -14.64 11.31 -5.39
N VAL A 115 -15.04 12.40 -4.70
CA VAL A 115 -15.25 12.42 -3.25
C VAL A 115 -16.66 11.97 -2.91
N ASN A 116 -16.76 10.93 -2.07
CA ASN A 116 -18.03 10.41 -1.56
C ASN A 116 -18.41 11.06 -0.20
N ALA A 117 -17.39 11.43 0.61
CA ALA A 117 -17.60 12.17 1.84
C ALA A 117 -16.46 13.18 2.06
N VAL A 118 -16.82 14.39 2.50
CA VAL A 118 -15.85 15.42 2.87
C VAL A 118 -15.39 15.16 4.30
N ALA A 119 -14.09 15.01 4.49
CA ALA A 119 -13.48 14.71 5.79
C ALA A 119 -12.09 15.33 5.92
N ASP A 120 -11.79 15.89 7.09
CA ASP A 120 -10.44 16.30 7.47
C ASP A 120 -9.68 15.08 7.97
N LEU A 121 -8.65 14.68 7.22
CA LEU A 121 -7.82 13.50 7.54
C LEU A 121 -6.86 13.72 8.71
N SER A 122 -6.74 14.94 9.23
CA SER A 122 -6.01 15.21 10.48
C SER A 122 -6.82 14.84 11.74
N GLY A 123 -8.12 14.56 11.58
CA GLY A 123 -9.04 14.14 12.63
C GLY A 123 -9.47 12.67 12.52
N SER A 124 -10.53 12.33 13.24
CA SER A 124 -11.12 10.99 13.17
C SER A 124 -11.81 10.76 11.82
N LEU A 125 -11.57 9.58 11.24
CA LEU A 125 -12.23 9.18 9.99
C LEU A 125 -13.72 8.89 10.24
N PRO A 126 -14.62 9.32 9.34
CA PRO A 126 -16.06 9.06 9.43
C PRO A 126 -16.41 7.62 9.02
N LEU A 127 -15.66 6.66 9.53
CA LEU A 127 -15.75 5.23 9.25
C LEU A 127 -15.83 4.46 10.56
N ALA A 128 -16.62 3.40 10.59
CA ALA A 128 -16.73 2.54 11.77
C ALA A 128 -15.46 1.69 11.97
N ASP A 129 -15.25 1.22 13.21
CA ASP A 129 -14.17 0.30 13.54
C ASP A 129 -14.31 -0.99 12.73
N ASN A 130 -13.19 -1.53 12.24
CA ASN A 130 -13.16 -2.80 11.51
C ASN A 130 -14.16 -2.88 10.35
N SER A 131 -14.36 -1.77 9.61
CA SER A 131 -15.34 -1.70 8.53
C SER A 131 -14.74 -1.73 7.12
N VAL A 132 -13.43 -1.50 7.00
CA VAL A 132 -12.71 -1.34 5.74
C VAL A 132 -11.75 -2.53 5.51
N ASP A 133 -11.67 -3.02 4.28
CA ASP A 133 -10.73 -4.06 3.91
C ASP A 133 -9.41 -3.49 3.35
N VAL A 134 -9.51 -2.39 2.63
CA VAL A 134 -8.36 -1.77 1.96
C VAL A 134 -8.44 -0.24 2.06
N LEU A 135 -7.36 0.38 2.50
CA LEU A 135 -7.17 1.82 2.48
C LEU A 135 -6.04 2.19 1.52
N PHE A 136 -6.26 3.23 0.74
CA PHE A 136 -5.22 3.90 -0.05
C PHE A 136 -4.91 5.26 0.55
N ALA A 137 -3.64 5.51 0.85
CA ALA A 137 -3.09 6.80 1.20
C ALA A 137 -2.01 7.16 0.16
N VAL A 138 -2.45 7.64 -1.00
CA VAL A 138 -1.60 7.95 -2.15
C VAL A 138 -1.42 9.45 -2.23
N HIS A 139 -0.20 9.93 -2.02
CA HIS A 139 0.16 11.35 -1.97
C HIS A 139 -0.66 12.14 -0.92
N ILE A 140 -0.67 11.65 0.32
CA ILE A 140 -1.42 12.25 1.44
C ILE A 140 -0.54 12.50 2.65
N LEU A 141 0.28 11.53 3.06
CA LEU A 141 1.01 11.61 4.33
C LEU A 141 2.03 12.73 4.35
N GLU A 142 2.60 13.07 3.19
CA GLU A 142 3.53 14.19 3.00
C GLU A 142 2.92 15.57 3.24
N HIS A 143 1.59 15.69 3.14
CA HIS A 143 0.87 16.94 3.37
C HIS A 143 0.47 17.16 4.84
N LEU A 144 0.59 16.14 5.69
CA LEU A 144 0.19 16.23 7.10
C LEU A 144 1.37 16.57 8.00
N ILE A 145 1.24 17.64 8.80
CA ILE A 145 2.25 18.02 9.81
C ILE A 145 2.44 16.89 10.81
N ASP A 146 1.35 16.29 11.28
CA ASP A 146 1.35 15.06 12.07
C ASP A 146 0.45 14.02 11.39
N PHE A 147 1.05 13.03 10.77
CA PHE A 147 0.33 11.96 10.08
C PHE A 147 0.08 10.73 10.96
N LEU A 148 0.69 10.65 12.14
CA LEU A 148 0.53 9.48 13.01
C LEU A 148 -0.89 9.27 13.52
N PRO A 149 -1.68 10.32 13.86
CA PRO A 149 -3.10 10.15 14.18
C PRO A 149 -3.90 9.51 13.03
N LEU A 150 -3.62 9.89 11.77
CA LEU A 150 -4.26 9.25 10.62
C LEU A 150 -3.87 7.77 10.50
N VAL A 151 -2.59 7.43 10.73
CA VAL A 151 -2.13 6.03 10.75
C VAL A 151 -2.86 5.23 11.83
N ASP A 152 -3.11 5.82 13.01
CA ASP A 152 -3.88 5.18 14.09
C ASP A 152 -5.37 5.01 13.72
N GLU A 153 -5.97 5.99 13.07
CA GLU A 153 -7.33 5.90 12.55
C GLU A 153 -7.43 4.82 11.43
N CYS A 154 -6.44 4.74 10.54
CA CYS A 154 -6.36 3.67 9.56
C CYS A 154 -6.35 2.28 10.23
N HIS A 155 -5.60 2.13 11.33
CA HIS A 155 -5.59 0.89 12.10
C HIS A 155 -6.96 0.57 12.71
N ARG A 156 -7.65 1.58 13.26
CA ARG A 156 -8.98 1.43 13.86
C ARG A 156 -10.03 0.96 12.86
N VAL A 157 -10.06 1.57 11.67
CA VAL A 157 -11.10 1.29 10.68
C VAL A 157 -10.84 0.04 9.85
N LEU A 158 -9.58 -0.40 9.72
CA LEU A 158 -9.24 -1.62 8.99
C LEU A 158 -9.70 -2.86 9.76
N ARG A 159 -10.27 -3.81 9.02
CA ARG A 159 -10.53 -5.16 9.54
C ARG A 159 -9.23 -5.89 9.83
N PRO A 160 -9.24 -6.88 10.72
CA PRO A 160 -8.14 -7.83 10.84
C PRO A 160 -7.78 -8.44 9.47
N GLY A 161 -6.51 -8.32 9.07
CA GLY A 161 -6.03 -8.75 7.75
C GLY A 161 -6.28 -7.76 6.61
N GLY A 162 -6.94 -6.63 6.88
CA GLY A 162 -7.05 -5.51 5.95
C GLY A 162 -5.69 -4.86 5.68
N VAL A 163 -5.61 -4.00 4.67
CA VAL A 163 -4.34 -3.42 4.22
C VAL A 163 -4.44 -1.91 4.04
N LEU A 164 -3.43 -1.21 4.56
CA LEU A 164 -3.13 0.17 4.21
C LEU A 164 -2.04 0.18 3.13
N HIS A 165 -2.40 0.65 1.95
CA HIS A 165 -1.47 0.93 0.85
C HIS A 165 -1.05 2.39 0.92
N VAL A 166 0.24 2.63 1.04
CA VAL A 166 0.83 3.97 1.03
C VAL A 166 1.71 4.15 -0.18
N MET A 167 1.60 5.31 -0.81
CA MET A 167 2.55 5.81 -1.80
C MET A 167 2.80 7.29 -1.52
N SER A 168 4.06 7.71 -1.49
CA SER A 168 4.46 9.09 -1.24
C SER A 168 5.75 9.40 -2.01
N PRO A 169 6.07 10.66 -2.35
CA PRO A 169 7.33 11.00 -2.97
C PRO A 169 8.51 10.59 -2.08
N TRP A 170 9.52 9.95 -2.67
CA TRP A 170 10.75 9.65 -1.96
C TRP A 170 11.53 10.93 -1.66
N TRP A 171 12.07 11.08 -0.45
CA TRP A 171 12.76 12.29 0.00
C TRP A 171 13.90 12.73 -0.91
N GLY A 172 14.56 11.82 -1.62
CA GLY A 172 15.65 12.09 -2.55
C GLY A 172 15.22 12.51 -3.96
N HIS A 173 13.92 12.54 -4.25
CA HIS A 173 13.38 12.92 -5.53
C HIS A 173 12.83 14.36 -5.51
N VAL A 174 12.95 15.07 -6.63
CA VAL A 174 12.52 16.47 -6.75
C VAL A 174 11.04 16.67 -6.36
N ASN A 175 10.18 15.73 -6.62
CA ASN A 175 8.75 15.81 -6.29
C ASN A 175 8.49 15.93 -4.77
N ALA A 176 9.42 15.45 -3.93
CA ALA A 176 9.28 15.57 -2.47
C ALA A 176 9.38 17.02 -1.98
N VAL A 177 10.05 17.89 -2.75
CA VAL A 177 10.33 19.29 -2.35
C VAL A 177 9.75 20.31 -3.33
N ALA A 178 9.30 19.90 -4.52
CA ALA A 178 8.78 20.81 -5.55
C ALA A 178 7.37 21.33 -5.23
N ASP A 179 6.58 20.55 -4.51
CA ASP A 179 5.25 20.96 -4.05
C ASP A 179 5.38 21.73 -2.73
N PRO A 180 4.95 23.00 -2.68
CA PRO A 180 5.05 23.83 -1.47
C PRO A 180 4.14 23.37 -0.33
N THR A 181 3.20 22.46 -0.59
CA THR A 181 2.29 21.88 0.43
C THR A 181 2.85 20.60 1.07
N HIS A 182 3.98 20.09 0.58
CA HIS A 182 4.69 18.98 1.23
C HIS A 182 5.42 19.50 2.48
N VAL A 183 4.96 19.06 3.62
CA VAL A 183 5.53 19.44 4.93
C VAL A 183 6.37 18.30 5.55
N ARG A 184 6.39 17.12 4.92
CA ARG A 184 7.14 15.94 5.36
C ARG A 184 7.93 15.33 4.21
N LEU A 185 9.15 14.93 4.50
CA LEU A 185 9.97 14.09 3.63
C LEU A 185 9.79 12.63 4.03
N MET A 186 9.47 11.77 3.08
CA MET A 186 9.12 10.37 3.32
C MET A 186 10.20 9.43 2.79
N ASP A 187 10.42 8.34 3.52
CA ASP A 187 11.32 7.24 3.16
C ASP A 187 10.70 5.91 3.61
N VAL A 188 11.12 4.80 3.02
CA VAL A 188 10.68 3.47 3.48
C VAL A 188 11.02 3.22 4.95
N GLN A 189 12.11 3.82 5.47
CA GLN A 189 12.48 3.74 6.88
C GLN A 189 11.47 4.40 7.82
N THR A 190 10.66 5.35 7.32
CA THR A 190 9.54 5.93 8.07
C THR A 190 8.56 4.83 8.47
N PHE A 191 8.26 3.90 7.57
CA PHE A 191 7.33 2.78 7.82
C PHE A 191 7.96 1.67 8.65
N LYS A 192 9.27 1.45 8.54
CA LYS A 192 10.01 0.63 9.53
C LYS A 192 9.83 1.18 10.94
N GLY A 193 9.97 2.50 11.11
CA GLY A 193 9.74 3.19 12.37
C GLY A 193 8.31 2.99 12.90
N ILE A 194 7.29 3.09 12.05
CA ILE A 194 5.89 2.83 12.41
C ILE A 194 5.70 1.39 12.91
N CYS A 195 6.39 0.41 12.32
CA CYS A 195 6.28 -0.99 12.72
C CYS A 195 7.05 -1.32 14.00
N GLN A 196 8.11 -0.58 14.36
CA GLN A 196 9.05 -0.92 15.43
C GLN A 196 9.13 0.07 16.60
N LEU A 197 9.05 1.38 16.30
CA LEU A 197 9.51 2.41 17.25
C LEU A 197 8.36 3.17 17.92
N ARG A 198 7.12 2.73 17.73
CA ARG A 198 5.98 3.38 18.34
C ARG A 198 5.91 3.08 19.86
N PRO A 199 5.47 4.05 20.67
CA PRO A 199 5.32 3.84 22.12
C PRO A 199 4.42 2.65 22.47
N PRO A 200 4.64 1.98 23.61
CA PRO A 200 3.72 0.96 24.12
C PRO A 200 2.29 1.51 24.22
N GLY A 201 1.30 0.69 23.85
CA GLY A 201 -0.12 1.06 23.86
C GLY A 201 -0.61 1.76 22.60
N THR A 202 0.27 2.07 21.63
CA THR A 202 -0.15 2.54 20.32
C THR A 202 -0.47 1.38 19.37
N PRO A 203 -1.32 1.61 18.34
CA PRO A 203 -1.59 0.63 17.30
C PRO A 203 -0.32 0.12 16.63
N ARG A 204 -0.25 -1.20 16.38
CA ARG A 204 0.93 -1.86 15.81
C ARG A 204 0.66 -2.34 14.41
N TRP A 205 1.68 -2.30 13.57
CA TRP A 205 1.62 -2.63 12.17
C TRP A 205 2.59 -3.73 11.78
N TYR A 206 2.20 -4.54 10.81
CA TYR A 206 3.05 -5.55 10.19
C TYR A 206 3.25 -5.21 8.70
N PRO A 207 4.48 -5.09 8.21
CA PRO A 207 4.73 -4.81 6.81
C PRO A 207 4.50 -6.05 5.96
N LEU A 208 3.67 -5.92 4.94
CA LEU A 208 3.43 -6.95 3.92
C LEU A 208 4.38 -6.78 2.74
N HIS A 209 4.65 -5.53 2.38
CA HIS A 209 5.58 -5.15 1.33
C HIS A 209 6.07 -3.72 1.57
N ALA A 210 7.28 -3.40 1.10
CA ALA A 210 7.77 -2.03 0.98
C ALA A 210 8.84 -1.96 -0.11
N GLY A 211 8.92 -0.79 -0.77
CA GLY A 211 9.88 -0.55 -1.85
C GLY A 211 10.01 0.92 -2.20
N CYS A 212 11.02 1.22 -3.03
CA CYS A 212 11.25 2.54 -3.59
C CYS A 212 11.65 2.39 -5.07
N ASP A 213 10.99 3.11 -5.96
CA ASP A 213 11.30 3.12 -7.39
C ASP A 213 12.31 4.20 -7.79
N GLY A 214 12.80 4.98 -6.82
CA GLY A 214 13.69 6.12 -7.02
C GLY A 214 12.97 7.46 -7.18
N ALA A 215 11.64 7.46 -7.26
CA ALA A 215 10.80 8.67 -7.26
C ALA A 215 9.77 8.63 -6.12
N SER A 216 9.20 7.47 -5.88
CA SER A 216 8.18 7.23 -4.85
C SER A 216 8.58 6.08 -3.94
N ILE A 217 8.10 6.15 -2.73
CA ILE A 217 8.12 5.03 -1.78
C ILE A 217 6.76 4.38 -1.74
N PHE A 218 6.77 3.08 -1.48
CA PHE A 218 5.58 2.24 -1.33
C PHE A 218 5.66 1.50 0.00
N ALA A 219 4.53 1.37 0.69
CA ALA A 219 4.42 0.54 1.88
C ALA A 219 3.03 -0.07 1.96
N ASP A 220 2.97 -1.38 2.10
CA ASP A 220 1.74 -2.15 2.31
C ASP A 220 1.77 -2.69 3.74
N LEU A 221 0.89 -2.19 4.58
CA LEU A 221 0.86 -2.48 6.02
C LEU A 221 -0.46 -3.14 6.40
N THR A 222 -0.41 -4.10 7.33
CA THR A 222 -1.62 -4.69 7.93
C THR A 222 -1.66 -4.44 9.43
N PRO A 223 -2.85 -4.15 10.02
CA PRO A 223 -2.97 -3.95 11.44
C PRO A 223 -2.66 -5.26 12.20
N LEU A 224 -1.86 -5.15 13.27
CA LEU A 224 -1.63 -6.24 14.20
C LEU A 224 -2.63 -6.19 15.36
N PRO A 225 -3.20 -7.32 15.79
CA PRO A 225 -3.92 -7.42 17.05
C PRO A 225 -3.04 -6.98 18.23
N PRO A 226 -3.64 -6.48 19.33
CA PRO A 226 -2.88 -5.97 20.48
C PRO A 226 -1.97 -7.01 21.12
N ASP A 227 -2.33 -8.30 21.07
CA ASP A 227 -1.63 -9.45 21.62
C ASP A 227 -0.70 -10.17 20.64
N ALA A 228 -0.69 -9.75 19.35
CA ALA A 228 0.18 -10.35 18.35
C ALA A 228 1.65 -10.00 18.57
N ASP A 229 2.55 -10.89 18.21
CA ASP A 229 3.97 -10.60 18.20
C ASP A 229 4.32 -9.56 17.13
N PRO A 230 5.27 -8.65 17.41
CA PRO A 230 5.76 -7.71 16.39
C PRO A 230 6.46 -8.45 15.24
N ALA A 231 6.56 -7.78 14.10
CA ALA A 231 7.31 -8.34 12.98
C ALA A 231 8.76 -8.63 13.38
N PRO A 232 9.26 -9.86 13.13
CA PRO A 232 10.63 -10.22 13.53
C PRO A 232 11.66 -9.40 12.72
N PRO A 233 12.85 -9.11 13.29
CA PRO A 233 13.88 -8.31 12.62
C PRO A 233 14.24 -8.80 11.22
N THR A 234 14.27 -10.11 11.00
CA THR A 234 14.55 -10.72 9.68
C THR A 234 13.46 -10.42 8.65
N HIS A 235 12.21 -10.29 9.07
CA HIS A 235 11.12 -9.88 8.18
C HIS A 235 11.21 -8.41 7.83
N LEU A 236 11.52 -7.56 8.81
CA LEU A 236 11.70 -6.13 8.60
C LEU A 236 12.90 -5.84 7.68
N ALA A 237 14.03 -6.52 7.91
CA ALA A 237 15.22 -6.39 7.07
C ALA A 237 14.93 -6.69 5.58
N ARG A 238 14.03 -7.62 5.31
CA ARG A 238 13.65 -7.97 3.94
C ARG A 238 13.11 -6.78 3.13
N PHE A 239 12.41 -5.85 3.78
CA PHE A 239 11.73 -4.73 3.11
C PHE A 239 12.44 -3.39 3.32
N PHE A 240 13.23 -3.26 4.37
CA PHE A 240 13.73 -1.97 4.80
C PHE A 240 15.27 -1.86 4.86
N ASP A 241 16.00 -2.95 4.76
CA ASP A 241 17.46 -2.98 4.76
C ASP A 241 17.97 -3.44 3.39
#